data_6fd23e29e80d3d0947cb8f9565743070
#
_entry.id   6fd23e29e80d3d0947cb8f9565743070
#
_cell.length_a   1.000
_cell.length_b   1.000
_cell.length_c   1.000
_cell.angle_alpha   90.00
_cell.angle_beta   90.00
_cell.angle_gamma   90.00
#
_symmetry.space_group_name_H-M   'P 1'
#
loop_
_entity.id
_entity.type
_entity.pdbx_description
1 polymer ?
#
loop_
_entity_poly.entity_id
_entity_poly.type
_entity_poly.pdbx_seq_one_letter_code
_entity_poly.pdbx_strand_id
1 'polypeptide(L)'
;MNKLKFSFIALAIFSSQASWAGGLLTNTNQNVAFNRMLSREASIGIDGVYSNPAGVAFLKDGLHLSLNWQLVFQSRIINNEFPLYALNQNNNSTTRQFKGTAFAPVLPSIQAAYNWKKFSFQAMFGITGGGGKCTFDNGLGSFEKIVGETAMGVTGLAQALDGASHGALGLTSPAMFGKKGYSFDSYMRGRQYYYSISLGAAYRVLPELSAFAGVRGVYALSNYYGYVRNIKVGNVPLYTMLDATKTGSADIELNCDQSGVGFTPVLGIDYKTGRWNFAMKYEFKTRMRLKNEAVNQLPSIGNLPQTLGVMFVQKGMTPAQAQAVLTNPTVLGAMKGIKEQFDQKIDEATGEFADGKKVAADIPAYLAIGAGYSPVDALRINAGFHYFFDKQATAYQHREDKLKRGTMEWNAGVEFDATKTITVSAGWQNTSYGLTKEYMDDKSFVANSNSVGVGACIHLSKKIDLNVAYFHTFYSHFNGDKTENLNGTILPYKADFTRNNNVFGAGVDISF
;
A
#
# COMPACT_ATOMS: atom_id res chain seq x y z
N MET A 1 -23.46 32.96 24.39
CA MET A 1 -22.87 33.33 23.08
C MET A 1 -21.81 32.28 22.72
N ASN A 2 -22.23 31.24 22.02
CA ASN A 2 -21.30 30.20 21.56
C ASN A 2 -20.40 30.82 20.47
N LYS A 3 -19.10 30.85 20.75
CA LYS A 3 -18.09 31.15 19.72
C LYS A 3 -18.20 30.08 18.66
N LEU A 4 -18.83 30.40 17.52
CA LEU A 4 -18.75 29.59 16.32
C LEU A 4 -17.26 29.54 15.91
N LYS A 5 -16.57 28.49 16.28
CA LYS A 5 -15.23 28.20 15.73
C LYS A 5 -15.46 27.65 14.33
N PHE A 6 -15.34 28.51 13.33
CA PHE A 6 -15.31 28.07 11.93
C PHE A 6 -13.95 27.40 11.68
N SER A 7 -13.93 26.08 11.78
CA SER A 7 -12.78 25.29 11.34
C SER A 7 -13.01 24.92 9.89
N PHE A 8 -12.37 25.64 8.98
CA PHE A 8 -12.28 25.21 7.60
C PHE A 8 -11.26 24.09 7.51
N ILE A 9 -11.70 22.93 7.08
CA ILE A 9 -10.87 21.78 6.80
C ILE A 9 -10.48 21.86 5.34
N ALA A 10 -9.29 22.36 5.08
CA ALA A 10 -8.71 22.29 3.74
C ALA A 10 -7.96 20.98 3.56
N LEU A 11 -8.28 20.31 2.55
CA LEU A 11 -7.56 19.36 1.68
C LEU A 11 -6.36 18.57 2.27
N ALA A 12 -6.57 17.60 3.13
CA ALA A 12 -5.61 16.53 3.34
C ALA A 12 -5.75 15.43 2.24
N ILE A 13 -5.45 15.77 0.98
CA ILE A 13 -5.73 14.87 -0.14
C ILE A 13 -4.65 13.82 -0.35
N PHE A 14 -3.41 14.04 0.07
CA PHE A 14 -2.29 13.20 -0.29
C PHE A 14 -1.39 12.74 0.86
N SER A 15 -1.89 12.49 2.06
CA SER A 15 -1.10 11.70 2.98
C SER A 15 -1.13 10.21 2.54
N SER A 16 -0.63 9.91 1.34
CA SER A 16 -0.41 8.55 0.91
C SER A 16 0.84 8.05 1.61
N GLN A 17 0.66 7.37 2.71
CA GLN A 17 1.76 6.68 3.36
C GLN A 17 2.12 5.45 2.55
N ALA A 18 3.10 5.59 1.67
CA ALA A 18 3.65 4.51 0.88
C ALA A 18 4.53 3.56 1.70
N SER A 19 4.70 3.79 2.98
CA SER A 19 5.53 2.98 3.83
C SER A 19 4.76 1.77 4.35
N TRP A 20 5.09 0.63 3.83
CA TRP A 20 4.55 -0.68 4.17
C TRP A 20 5.22 -1.22 5.43
N ALA A 21 4.83 -0.77 6.60
CA ALA A 21 5.15 -1.49 7.82
C ALA A 21 4.19 -2.68 7.99
N GLY A 22 4.18 -3.61 7.11
CA GLY A 22 3.32 -4.79 7.11
C GLY A 22 2.77 -5.10 5.73
N GLY A 23 2.98 -6.32 5.25
CA GLY A 23 2.44 -6.81 4.00
C GLY A 23 3.34 -6.73 2.77
N LEU A 24 4.54 -6.13 2.86
CA LEU A 24 5.45 -6.07 1.70
C LEU A 24 5.98 -7.46 1.32
N LEU A 25 6.32 -8.28 2.31
CA LEU A 25 6.90 -9.60 2.13
C LEU A 25 5.89 -10.75 2.31
N THR A 26 4.67 -10.46 2.74
CA THR A 26 3.64 -11.48 2.99
C THR A 26 3.03 -11.98 1.68
N ASN A 27 2.64 -13.24 1.65
CA ASN A 27 2.12 -13.91 0.46
C ASN A 27 3.03 -13.77 -0.78
N THR A 28 4.30 -13.50 -0.56
CA THR A 28 5.30 -13.26 -1.60
C THR A 28 6.19 -14.48 -1.71
N ASN A 29 6.43 -14.90 -2.91
CA ASN A 29 7.41 -15.92 -3.18
C ASN A 29 8.09 -15.65 -4.51
N GLN A 30 9.26 -16.24 -4.65
CA GLN A 30 10.12 -16.05 -5.79
C GLN A 30 10.21 -17.30 -6.68
N ASN A 31 9.28 -18.27 -6.49
CA ASN A 31 9.26 -19.51 -7.26
C ASN A 31 7.85 -20.07 -7.40
N VAL A 32 7.54 -20.67 -8.55
CA VAL A 32 6.23 -21.29 -8.83
C VAL A 32 5.98 -22.53 -7.96
N ALA A 33 7.04 -23.17 -7.46
CA ALA A 33 6.90 -24.26 -6.48
C ALA A 33 6.17 -23.83 -5.21
N PHE A 34 6.34 -22.59 -4.76
CA PHE A 34 5.53 -22.04 -3.66
C PHE A 34 4.07 -21.87 -4.07
N ASN A 35 3.79 -21.33 -5.26
CA ASN A 35 2.41 -21.11 -5.69
C ASN A 35 1.60 -22.41 -5.74
N ARG A 36 2.23 -23.54 -6.03
CA ARG A 36 1.58 -24.86 -6.03
C ARG A 36 1.54 -25.53 -4.65
N MET A 37 2.46 -25.17 -3.71
CA MET A 37 2.50 -25.71 -2.35
C MET A 37 3.13 -24.66 -1.41
N LEU A 38 2.32 -24.00 -0.62
CA LEU A 38 2.62 -22.76 0.14
C LEU A 38 3.55 -22.93 1.33
N SER A 39 3.95 -24.15 1.66
CA SER A 39 4.89 -24.46 2.76
C SER A 39 6.21 -24.97 2.20
N ARG A 40 7.19 -24.08 2.07
CA ARG A 40 8.48 -24.38 1.40
C ARG A 40 9.68 -24.28 2.33
N GLU A 41 9.49 -23.91 3.59
CA GLU A 41 10.55 -23.62 4.56
C GLU A 41 11.44 -24.84 4.83
N ALA A 42 10.86 -26.05 4.84
CA ALA A 42 11.58 -27.30 5.01
C ALA A 42 11.71 -28.13 3.74
N SER A 43 11.36 -27.58 2.58
CA SER A 43 11.51 -28.26 1.29
C SER A 43 12.95 -28.14 0.80
N ILE A 44 13.46 -29.26 0.24
CA ILE A 44 14.79 -29.30 -0.38
C ILE A 44 14.58 -29.27 -1.90
N GLY A 45 14.86 -28.14 -2.52
CA GLY A 45 14.72 -27.88 -3.95
C GLY A 45 15.50 -26.64 -4.35
N ILE A 46 15.54 -26.32 -5.66
CA ILE A 46 16.21 -25.08 -6.13
C ILE A 46 15.46 -23.83 -5.66
N ASP A 47 14.16 -23.90 -5.43
CA ASP A 47 13.36 -22.83 -4.82
C ASP A 47 13.83 -22.49 -3.39
N GLY A 48 14.56 -23.41 -2.75
CA GLY A 48 15.22 -23.21 -1.48
C GLY A 48 16.20 -22.02 -1.46
N VAL A 49 16.75 -21.62 -2.61
CA VAL A 49 17.60 -20.40 -2.68
C VAL A 49 16.89 -19.18 -2.08
N TYR A 50 15.57 -19.13 -2.13
CA TYR A 50 14.77 -18.11 -1.42
C TYR A 50 14.18 -18.62 -0.10
N SER A 51 13.53 -19.79 -0.10
CA SER A 51 12.72 -20.27 1.03
C SER A 51 13.55 -20.97 2.11
N ASN A 52 14.48 -21.83 1.73
CA ASN A 52 15.33 -22.68 2.60
C ASN A 52 16.78 -22.75 2.08
N PRO A 53 17.55 -21.65 2.16
CA PRO A 53 18.86 -21.61 1.50
C PRO A 53 19.89 -22.58 2.09
N ALA A 54 19.76 -22.99 3.35
CA ALA A 54 20.60 -24.02 3.93
C ALA A 54 20.30 -25.40 3.35
N GLY A 55 19.02 -25.72 3.09
CA GLY A 55 18.57 -26.99 2.51
C GLY A 55 19.06 -27.23 1.09
N VAL A 56 19.37 -26.18 0.33
CA VAL A 56 19.93 -26.30 -1.04
C VAL A 56 21.25 -27.06 -1.06
N ALA A 57 22.04 -27.03 0.03
CA ALA A 57 23.28 -27.79 0.11
C ALA A 57 23.08 -29.31 0.06
N PHE A 58 21.86 -29.82 0.26
CA PHE A 58 21.55 -31.24 0.14
C PHE A 58 21.15 -31.69 -1.27
N LEU A 59 21.05 -30.77 -2.23
CA LEU A 59 20.91 -31.13 -3.66
C LEU A 59 22.19 -31.80 -4.15
N LYS A 60 22.10 -32.50 -5.27
CA LYS A 60 23.24 -33.15 -5.91
C LYS A 60 24.32 -32.13 -6.30
N ASP A 61 25.54 -32.57 -6.40
CA ASP A 61 26.63 -31.76 -6.95
C ASP A 61 26.31 -31.39 -8.41
N GLY A 62 26.64 -30.16 -8.81
CA GLY A 62 26.39 -29.61 -10.12
C GLY A 62 25.69 -28.25 -10.09
N LEU A 63 25.33 -27.75 -11.24
CA LEU A 63 24.60 -26.49 -11.40
C LEU A 63 23.09 -26.76 -11.42
N HIS A 64 22.35 -26.00 -10.63
CA HIS A 64 20.89 -25.99 -10.58
C HIS A 64 20.40 -24.59 -10.93
N LEU A 65 19.42 -24.48 -11.82
CA LEU A 65 18.80 -23.24 -12.26
C LEU A 65 17.29 -23.34 -12.16
N SER A 66 16.63 -22.23 -11.82
CA SER A 66 15.19 -22.10 -11.87
C SER A 66 14.82 -20.76 -12.51
N LEU A 67 13.94 -20.80 -13.50
CA LEU A 67 13.38 -19.66 -14.19
C LEU A 67 11.88 -19.64 -13.96
N ASN A 68 11.35 -18.55 -13.44
CA ASN A 68 9.95 -18.46 -13.07
C ASN A 68 9.29 -17.23 -13.68
N TRP A 69 8.02 -17.39 -14.03
CA TRP A 69 7.12 -16.35 -14.48
C TRP A 69 5.80 -16.44 -13.73
N GLN A 70 5.31 -15.30 -13.25
CA GLN A 70 4.02 -15.21 -12.59
C GLN A 70 3.18 -14.10 -13.20
N LEU A 71 1.88 -14.36 -13.33
CA LEU A 71 0.85 -13.47 -13.82
C LEU A 71 -0.11 -13.18 -12.66
N VAL A 72 -0.26 -11.91 -12.27
CA VAL A 72 -1.02 -11.53 -11.08
C VAL A 72 -2.17 -10.61 -11.43
N PHE A 73 -3.36 -10.96 -10.94
CA PHE A 73 -4.56 -10.12 -10.97
C PHE A 73 -4.98 -9.82 -9.53
N GLN A 74 -5.06 -8.55 -9.17
CA GLN A 74 -5.48 -8.13 -7.85
C GLN A 74 -6.54 -7.02 -7.93
N SER A 75 -7.51 -7.06 -7.05
CA SER A 75 -8.39 -5.93 -6.76
C SER A 75 -8.33 -5.52 -5.30
N ARG A 76 -8.51 -4.23 -5.05
CA ARG A 76 -8.66 -3.62 -3.73
C ARG A 76 -10.00 -2.93 -3.69
N ILE A 77 -10.81 -3.23 -2.69
CA ILE A 77 -12.17 -2.73 -2.57
C ILE A 77 -12.28 -2.01 -1.22
N ILE A 78 -12.78 -0.79 -1.27
CA ILE A 78 -13.04 0.06 -0.11
C ILE A 78 -14.50 0.49 -0.20
N ASN A 79 -15.31 0.07 0.76
CA ASN A 79 -16.67 0.55 0.90
C ASN A 79 -16.70 1.59 2.00
N ASN A 80 -17.06 2.83 1.66
CA ASN A 80 -17.16 3.92 2.61
C ASN A 80 -18.60 4.38 2.77
N GLU A 81 -18.94 4.84 3.97
CA GLU A 81 -20.15 5.58 4.27
C GLU A 81 -19.79 6.84 5.04
N PHE A 82 -20.17 8.00 4.49
CA PHE A 82 -19.94 9.30 5.11
C PHE A 82 -21.09 10.26 4.78
N PRO A 83 -21.66 10.95 5.78
CA PRO A 83 -22.84 11.80 5.56
C PRO A 83 -22.64 12.87 4.49
N LEU A 84 -21.42 13.46 4.38
CA LEU A 84 -21.15 14.54 3.43
C LEU A 84 -21.07 14.05 1.97
N TYR A 85 -20.96 12.75 1.72
CA TYR A 85 -21.04 12.22 0.34
C TYR A 85 -22.39 12.50 -0.31
N ALA A 86 -23.47 12.61 0.49
CA ALA A 86 -24.79 12.98 -0.01
C ALA A 86 -24.84 14.39 -0.63
N LEU A 87 -23.83 15.23 -0.37
CA LEU A 87 -23.71 16.56 -0.97
C LEU A 87 -23.05 16.55 -2.35
N ASN A 88 -22.54 15.43 -2.83
CA ASN A 88 -21.96 15.33 -4.15
C ASN A 88 -23.06 15.43 -5.21
N GLN A 89 -22.94 16.41 -6.11
CA GLN A 89 -23.96 16.71 -7.12
C GLN A 89 -24.15 15.60 -8.17
N ASN A 90 -23.11 14.78 -8.39
CA ASN A 90 -23.13 13.67 -9.34
C ASN A 90 -23.68 12.37 -8.72
N ASN A 91 -23.63 12.27 -7.39
CA ASN A 91 -24.11 11.09 -6.67
C ASN A 91 -24.47 11.49 -5.23
N ASN A 92 -25.76 11.56 -4.92
CA ASN A 92 -26.29 12.00 -3.64
C ASN A 92 -26.44 10.87 -2.58
N SER A 93 -25.81 9.72 -2.78
CA SER A 93 -25.74 8.66 -1.75
C SER A 93 -24.73 9.01 -0.67
N THR A 94 -24.92 8.53 0.55
CA THR A 94 -23.92 8.56 1.63
C THR A 94 -22.85 7.47 1.49
N THR A 95 -23.09 6.48 0.63
CA THR A 95 -22.20 5.34 0.44
C THR A 95 -21.44 5.42 -0.88
N ARG A 96 -20.18 4.95 -0.87
CA ARG A 96 -19.29 4.87 -2.04
C ARG A 96 -18.53 3.56 -2.01
N GLN A 97 -18.29 3.00 -3.19
CA GLN A 97 -17.31 1.94 -3.38
C GLN A 97 -16.16 2.47 -4.23
N PHE A 98 -14.95 2.37 -3.72
CA PHE A 98 -13.72 2.66 -4.45
C PHE A 98 -13.03 1.34 -4.77
N LYS A 99 -12.87 1.05 -6.07
CA LYS A 99 -12.26 -0.19 -6.54
C LYS A 99 -10.93 0.11 -7.22
N GLY A 100 -9.86 -0.37 -6.62
CA GLY A 100 -8.52 -0.39 -7.20
C GLY A 100 -8.29 -1.69 -7.95
N THR A 101 -7.74 -1.60 -9.16
CA THR A 101 -7.35 -2.75 -9.97
C THR A 101 -5.84 -2.77 -10.14
N ALA A 102 -5.23 -3.94 -9.97
CA ALA A 102 -3.81 -4.14 -10.20
C ALA A 102 -3.61 -5.37 -11.09
N PHE A 103 -2.77 -5.19 -12.11
CA PHE A 103 -2.40 -6.22 -13.05
C PHE A 103 -0.88 -6.21 -13.24
N ALA A 104 -0.26 -7.37 -13.02
CA ALA A 104 1.16 -7.59 -13.28
C ALA A 104 1.30 -8.78 -14.25
N PRO A 105 1.51 -8.51 -15.54
CA PRO A 105 1.58 -9.59 -16.56
C PRO A 105 2.86 -10.41 -16.44
N VAL A 106 3.92 -9.85 -15.86
CA VAL A 106 5.22 -10.51 -15.74
C VAL A 106 5.86 -10.16 -14.40
N LEU A 107 5.93 -11.14 -13.51
CA LEU A 107 6.79 -11.11 -12.32
C LEU A 107 7.83 -12.24 -12.48
N PRO A 108 9.03 -11.91 -12.98
CA PRO A 108 10.07 -12.89 -13.22
C PRO A 108 10.90 -13.13 -11.96
N SER A 109 11.41 -14.36 -11.84
CA SER A 109 12.53 -14.63 -10.93
C SER A 109 13.49 -15.66 -11.51
N ILE A 110 14.74 -15.58 -11.10
CA ILE A 110 15.81 -16.48 -11.47
C ILE A 110 16.49 -16.92 -10.19
N GLN A 111 16.69 -18.23 -10.05
CA GLN A 111 17.43 -18.82 -8.93
C GLN A 111 18.49 -19.72 -9.49
N ALA A 112 19.68 -19.69 -8.88
CA ALA A 112 20.82 -20.51 -9.27
C ALA A 112 21.52 -21.03 -8.04
N ALA A 113 21.99 -22.28 -8.09
CA ALA A 113 22.85 -22.87 -7.07
C ALA A 113 23.91 -23.74 -7.74
N TYR A 114 25.14 -23.59 -7.28
CA TYR A 114 26.24 -24.47 -7.68
C TYR A 114 26.70 -25.26 -6.46
N ASN A 115 26.39 -26.54 -6.45
CA ASN A 115 26.76 -27.45 -5.39
C ASN A 115 28.08 -28.16 -5.70
N TRP A 116 28.99 -28.10 -4.77
CA TRP A 116 30.30 -28.74 -4.88
C TRP A 116 30.72 -29.32 -3.52
N LYS A 117 30.72 -30.64 -3.43
CA LYS A 117 31.02 -31.37 -2.19
C LYS A 117 30.11 -30.92 -1.04
N LYS A 118 30.66 -30.21 -0.05
CA LYS A 118 29.93 -29.70 1.13
C LYS A 118 29.37 -28.27 0.94
N PHE A 119 29.72 -27.59 -0.15
CA PHE A 119 29.34 -26.20 -0.40
C PHE A 119 28.20 -26.10 -1.40
N SER A 120 27.36 -25.08 -1.20
CA SER A 120 26.37 -24.61 -2.17
C SER A 120 26.50 -23.10 -2.31
N PHE A 121 26.93 -22.62 -3.48
CA PHE A 121 26.97 -21.19 -3.80
C PHE A 121 25.68 -20.82 -4.50
N GLN A 122 24.99 -19.78 -3.99
CA GLN A 122 23.63 -19.48 -4.37
C GLN A 122 23.47 -18.03 -4.83
N ALA A 123 22.66 -17.84 -5.85
CA ALA A 123 22.30 -16.53 -6.37
C ALA A 123 20.80 -16.49 -6.73
N MET A 124 20.18 -15.33 -6.51
CA MET A 124 18.79 -15.10 -6.91
C MET A 124 18.62 -13.69 -7.43
N PHE A 125 17.77 -13.54 -8.45
CA PHE A 125 17.17 -12.28 -8.85
C PHE A 125 15.64 -12.41 -8.80
N GLY A 126 14.95 -11.39 -8.30
CA GLY A 126 13.49 -11.36 -8.29
C GLY A 126 12.91 -10.05 -7.76
N ILE A 127 11.58 -9.95 -7.75
CA ILE A 127 10.85 -8.80 -7.21
C ILE A 127 10.29 -9.23 -5.85
N THR A 128 11.02 -8.92 -4.77
CA THR A 128 10.69 -9.39 -3.42
C THR A 128 9.59 -8.57 -2.73
N GLY A 129 9.15 -7.47 -3.33
CA GLY A 129 8.06 -6.66 -2.80
C GLY A 129 7.41 -5.79 -3.87
N GLY A 130 6.12 -5.50 -3.70
CA GLY A 130 5.35 -4.77 -4.69
C GLY A 130 5.02 -5.64 -5.91
N GLY A 131 5.43 -5.22 -7.10
CA GLY A 131 5.32 -6.02 -8.34
C GLY A 131 4.17 -5.59 -9.25
N GLY A 132 3.53 -4.45 -9.02
CA GLY A 132 2.45 -4.01 -9.88
C GLY A 132 2.08 -2.55 -9.77
N LYS A 133 1.17 -2.15 -10.65
CA LYS A 133 0.50 -0.87 -10.68
C LYS A 133 -0.95 -1.08 -10.23
N CYS A 134 -1.40 -0.33 -9.22
CA CYS A 134 -2.80 -0.30 -8.79
C CYS A 134 -3.41 1.05 -9.14
N THR A 135 -4.58 1.06 -9.78
CA THR A 135 -5.31 2.26 -10.18
C THR A 135 -6.68 2.30 -9.56
N PHE A 136 -7.05 3.48 -9.03
CA PHE A 136 -8.39 3.82 -8.58
C PHE A 136 -8.90 4.94 -9.48
N ASP A 137 -9.73 4.61 -10.46
CA ASP A 137 -10.15 5.54 -11.52
C ASP A 137 -11.07 6.66 -11.01
N ASN A 138 -11.73 6.45 -9.88
CA ASN A 138 -12.57 7.43 -9.19
C ASN A 138 -11.91 7.99 -7.92
N GLY A 139 -10.58 7.90 -7.80
CA GLY A 139 -9.86 8.32 -6.60
C GLY A 139 -10.17 7.46 -5.38
N LEU A 140 -10.14 8.08 -4.19
CA LEU A 140 -10.28 7.43 -2.90
C LEU A 140 -11.35 8.10 -2.04
N GLY A 141 -11.87 7.38 -1.05
CA GLY A 141 -12.84 7.91 -0.09
C GLY A 141 -12.32 9.09 0.71
N SER A 142 -11.04 9.05 1.08
CA SER A 142 -10.37 10.19 1.73
C SER A 142 -10.35 11.44 0.86
N PHE A 143 -10.27 11.33 -0.47
CA PHE A 143 -10.31 12.46 -1.40
C PHE A 143 -11.70 13.11 -1.40
N GLU A 144 -12.75 12.30 -1.59
CA GLU A 144 -14.13 12.80 -1.57
C GLU A 144 -14.52 13.35 -0.19
N LYS A 145 -14.07 12.71 0.90
CA LYS A 145 -14.31 13.19 2.27
C LYS A 145 -13.85 14.63 2.42
N ILE A 146 -12.64 14.94 2.00
CA ILE A 146 -12.03 16.25 2.16
C ILE A 146 -12.72 17.30 1.28
N VAL A 147 -13.09 16.94 0.05
CA VAL A 147 -13.87 17.84 -0.81
C VAL A 147 -15.21 18.17 -0.16
N GLY A 148 -15.91 17.18 0.41
CA GLY A 148 -17.16 17.39 1.14
C GLY A 148 -17.00 18.28 2.37
N GLU A 149 -15.96 18.08 3.15
CA GLU A 149 -15.61 18.91 4.32
C GLU A 149 -15.29 20.36 3.90
N THR A 150 -14.50 20.52 2.83
CA THR A 150 -14.19 21.84 2.24
C THR A 150 -15.45 22.56 1.77
N ALA A 151 -16.32 21.85 1.05
CA ALA A 151 -17.58 22.42 0.57
C ALA A 151 -18.48 22.92 1.71
N MET A 152 -18.55 22.12 2.79
CA MET A 152 -19.30 22.53 3.98
C MET A 152 -18.70 23.78 4.62
N GLY A 153 -17.37 23.84 4.75
CA GLY A 153 -16.65 24.99 5.29
C GLY A 153 -16.84 26.25 4.46
N VAL A 154 -16.71 26.18 3.13
CA VAL A 154 -16.94 27.30 2.20
C VAL A 154 -18.39 27.78 2.28
N THR A 155 -19.34 26.88 2.36
CA THR A 155 -20.75 27.24 2.55
C THR A 155 -20.98 27.97 3.87
N GLY A 156 -20.34 27.53 4.95
CA GLY A 156 -20.40 28.18 6.27
C GLY A 156 -19.78 29.60 6.24
N LEU A 157 -18.66 29.78 5.54
CA LEU A 157 -18.07 31.13 5.34
C LEU A 157 -19.02 32.04 4.58
N ALA A 158 -19.60 31.55 3.48
CA ALA A 158 -20.54 32.34 2.71
C ALA A 158 -21.75 32.79 3.56
N GLN A 159 -22.27 31.89 4.42
CA GLN A 159 -23.33 32.24 5.38
C GLN A 159 -22.89 33.29 6.40
N ALA A 160 -21.68 33.19 6.92
CA ALA A 160 -21.15 34.18 7.87
C ALA A 160 -20.96 35.55 7.24
N LEU A 161 -20.47 35.59 5.99
CA LEU A 161 -20.30 36.84 5.22
C LEU A 161 -21.66 37.46 4.85
N ASP A 162 -22.64 36.67 4.45
CA ASP A 162 -24.00 37.17 4.21
C ASP A 162 -24.63 37.72 5.48
N GLY A 163 -24.45 37.02 6.63
CA GLY A 163 -24.89 37.51 7.91
C GLY A 163 -24.21 38.84 8.31
N ALA A 164 -22.90 38.98 8.12
CA ALA A 164 -22.14 40.19 8.44
C ALA A 164 -22.46 41.36 7.49
N SER A 165 -22.91 41.10 6.28
CA SER A 165 -23.34 42.08 5.28
C SER A 165 -24.85 42.32 5.28
N HIS A 166 -25.59 41.76 6.24
CA HIS A 166 -27.07 41.78 6.27
C HIS A 166 -27.72 41.32 4.96
N GLY A 167 -27.10 40.33 4.32
CA GLY A 167 -27.58 39.77 3.06
C GLY A 167 -27.19 40.54 1.81
N ALA A 168 -26.47 41.67 1.92
CA ALA A 168 -26.11 42.50 0.78
C ALA A 168 -25.21 41.77 -0.26
N LEU A 169 -24.42 40.78 0.18
CA LEU A 169 -23.54 40.02 -0.69
C LEU A 169 -24.27 38.92 -1.47
N GLY A 170 -25.36 38.39 -0.94
CA GLY A 170 -26.16 37.34 -1.56
C GLY A 170 -25.37 36.08 -1.89
N LEU A 171 -24.32 35.78 -1.12
CA LEU A 171 -23.39 34.68 -1.38
C LEU A 171 -24.05 33.30 -1.25
N THR A 172 -25.08 33.20 -0.41
CA THR A 172 -25.86 31.98 -0.20
C THR A 172 -27.09 31.89 -1.10
N SER A 173 -27.28 32.88 -2.00
CA SER A 173 -28.42 32.90 -2.90
C SER A 173 -28.37 31.72 -3.92
N PRO A 174 -29.52 31.20 -4.37
CA PRO A 174 -29.55 30.19 -5.43
C PRO A 174 -28.89 30.67 -6.72
N ALA A 175 -28.88 31.98 -7.01
CA ALA A 175 -28.22 32.53 -8.18
C ALA A 175 -26.68 32.38 -8.11
N MET A 176 -26.10 32.41 -6.90
CA MET A 176 -24.66 32.31 -6.71
C MET A 176 -24.23 30.83 -6.58
N PHE A 177 -24.85 30.09 -5.67
CA PHE A 177 -24.50 28.69 -5.43
C PHE A 177 -25.20 27.71 -6.39
N GLY A 178 -26.33 28.10 -6.99
CA GLY A 178 -27.10 27.28 -7.88
C GLY A 178 -27.50 25.96 -7.21
N LYS A 179 -27.01 24.86 -7.72
CA LYS A 179 -27.21 23.53 -7.16
C LYS A 179 -26.42 23.39 -5.84
N LYS A 180 -27.07 22.95 -4.78
CA LYS A 180 -26.40 22.70 -3.49
C LYS A 180 -25.37 21.60 -3.60
N GLY A 181 -24.32 21.66 -2.77
CA GLY A 181 -23.30 20.63 -2.64
C GLY A 181 -22.03 20.90 -3.42
N TYR A 182 -21.34 19.86 -3.84
CA TYR A 182 -20.05 19.94 -4.53
C TYR A 182 -19.95 18.99 -5.73
N SER A 183 -18.97 19.26 -6.59
CA SER A 183 -18.52 18.33 -7.62
C SER A 183 -17.01 18.42 -7.77
N PHE A 184 -16.39 17.35 -8.24
CA PHE A 184 -14.95 17.25 -8.47
C PHE A 184 -14.63 16.02 -9.32
N ASP A 185 -13.40 15.94 -9.82
CA ASP A 185 -12.82 14.77 -10.47
C ASP A 185 -11.63 14.29 -9.65
N SER A 186 -11.45 12.98 -9.53
CA SER A 186 -10.32 12.41 -8.81
C SER A 186 -9.82 11.11 -9.43
N TYR A 187 -8.54 10.85 -9.21
CA TYR A 187 -7.84 9.66 -9.67
C TYR A 187 -6.68 9.35 -8.72
N MET A 188 -6.35 8.07 -8.56
CA MET A 188 -5.18 7.63 -7.81
C MET A 188 -4.52 6.42 -8.48
N ARG A 189 -3.19 6.46 -8.56
CA ARG A 189 -2.35 5.35 -9.04
C ARG A 189 -1.12 5.22 -8.16
N GLY A 190 -0.87 3.99 -7.70
CA GLY A 190 0.38 3.61 -7.04
C GLY A 190 1.08 2.50 -7.81
N ARG A 191 2.40 2.59 -7.94
CA ARG A 191 3.26 1.56 -8.53
C ARG A 191 4.47 1.37 -7.64
N GLN A 192 4.82 0.11 -7.36
CA GLN A 192 6.00 -0.22 -6.55
C GLN A 192 6.67 -1.48 -7.06
N TYR A 193 8.01 -1.46 -7.09
CA TYR A 193 8.86 -2.61 -7.38
C TYR A 193 10.07 -2.58 -6.45
N TYR A 194 10.30 -3.70 -5.77
CA TYR A 194 11.48 -3.94 -4.95
C TYR A 194 12.29 -5.04 -5.62
N TYR A 195 13.19 -4.63 -6.53
CA TYR A 195 14.11 -5.53 -7.22
C TYR A 195 15.17 -6.01 -6.23
N SER A 196 15.44 -7.30 -6.23
CA SER A 196 16.38 -7.89 -5.29
C SER A 196 17.36 -8.82 -5.98
N ILE A 197 18.61 -8.74 -5.55
CA ILE A 197 19.65 -9.72 -5.85
C ILE A 197 20.12 -10.28 -4.52
N SER A 198 20.06 -11.62 -4.38
CA SER A 198 20.61 -12.33 -3.21
C SER A 198 21.81 -13.15 -3.62
N LEU A 199 22.85 -13.13 -2.81
CA LEU A 199 24.05 -13.95 -2.95
C LEU A 199 24.38 -14.58 -1.61
N GLY A 200 24.79 -15.84 -1.60
CA GLY A 200 25.17 -16.51 -0.37
C GLY A 200 25.77 -17.87 -0.61
N ALA A 201 26.18 -18.50 0.49
CA ALA A 201 26.71 -19.84 0.48
C ALA A 201 26.16 -20.67 1.65
N ALA A 202 25.85 -21.93 1.38
CA ALA A 202 25.58 -22.91 2.42
C ALA A 202 26.74 -23.90 2.52
N TYR A 203 26.93 -24.43 3.74
CA TYR A 203 27.95 -25.43 4.04
C TYR A 203 27.34 -26.59 4.85
N ARG A 204 27.50 -27.82 4.40
CA ARG A 204 27.14 -29.03 5.13
C ARG A 204 28.16 -29.26 6.27
N VAL A 205 27.81 -28.79 7.47
CA VAL A 205 28.63 -28.96 8.67
C VAL A 205 28.74 -30.46 9.06
N LEU A 206 27.60 -31.13 9.06
CA LEU A 206 27.44 -32.58 9.23
C LEU A 206 26.69 -33.17 8.03
N PRO A 207 26.66 -34.50 7.84
CA PRO A 207 25.85 -35.11 6.79
C PRO A 207 24.38 -34.68 6.81
N GLU A 208 23.82 -34.45 7.99
CA GLU A 208 22.44 -34.12 8.28
C GLU A 208 22.20 -32.59 8.51
N LEU A 209 23.27 -31.80 8.73
CA LEU A 209 23.16 -30.40 9.14
C LEU A 209 23.88 -29.49 8.16
N SER A 210 23.17 -28.49 7.66
CA SER A 210 23.76 -27.40 6.88
C SER A 210 23.45 -26.02 7.49
N ALA A 211 24.33 -25.06 7.21
CA ALA A 211 24.17 -23.66 7.59
C ALA A 211 24.39 -22.79 6.37
N PHE A 212 23.66 -21.66 6.30
CA PHE A 212 23.73 -20.68 5.22
C PHE A 212 24.01 -19.29 5.76
N ALA A 213 24.82 -18.54 5.03
CA ALA A 213 24.99 -17.11 5.21
C ALA A 213 24.98 -16.40 3.85
N GLY A 214 24.29 -15.29 3.77
CA GLY A 214 24.18 -14.52 2.55
C GLY A 214 23.73 -13.07 2.77
N VAL A 215 23.62 -12.34 1.69
CA VAL A 215 23.14 -10.96 1.67
C VAL A 215 22.19 -10.75 0.47
N ARG A 216 21.14 -9.98 0.71
CA ARG A 216 20.23 -9.49 -0.33
C ARG A 216 20.40 -7.99 -0.49
N GLY A 217 20.74 -7.53 -1.69
CA GLY A 217 20.62 -6.15 -2.10
C GLY A 217 19.20 -5.89 -2.62
N VAL A 218 18.59 -4.80 -2.18
CA VAL A 218 17.24 -4.39 -2.60
C VAL A 218 17.30 -3.00 -3.21
N TYR A 219 16.75 -2.84 -4.40
CA TYR A 219 16.55 -1.56 -5.07
C TYR A 219 15.05 -1.30 -5.20
N ALA A 220 14.56 -0.30 -4.48
CA ALA A 220 13.16 0.10 -4.50
C ALA A 220 12.92 1.20 -5.53
N LEU A 221 11.89 1.03 -6.35
CA LEU A 221 11.32 2.02 -7.25
C LEU A 221 9.83 2.11 -7.01
N SER A 222 9.35 3.31 -6.72
CA SER A 222 7.92 3.58 -6.54
C SER A 222 7.52 4.83 -7.31
N ASN A 223 6.29 4.88 -7.79
CA ASN A 223 5.70 6.07 -8.38
C ASN A 223 4.27 6.22 -7.85
N TYR A 224 3.96 7.41 -7.37
CA TYR A 224 2.64 7.79 -6.91
C TYR A 224 2.15 8.95 -7.74
N TYR A 225 0.99 8.78 -8.34
CA TYR A 225 0.32 9.80 -9.13
C TYR A 225 -1.14 9.87 -8.73
N GLY A 226 -1.64 11.06 -8.50
CA GLY A 226 -3.04 11.27 -8.22
C GLY A 226 -3.44 12.73 -8.35
N TYR A 227 -4.74 12.97 -8.50
CA TYR A 227 -5.26 14.33 -8.55
C TYR A 227 -6.66 14.42 -7.95
N VAL A 228 -7.00 15.64 -7.53
CA VAL A 228 -8.36 16.12 -7.31
C VAL A 228 -8.48 17.44 -8.04
N ARG A 229 -9.38 17.51 -9.00
CA ARG A 229 -9.50 18.60 -9.96
C ARG A 229 -10.93 19.06 -10.12
N ASN A 230 -11.11 20.20 -10.77
CA ASN A 230 -12.42 20.76 -11.11
C ASN A 230 -13.36 20.89 -9.92
N ILE A 231 -12.81 21.24 -8.74
CA ILE A 231 -13.58 21.35 -7.50
C ILE A 231 -14.52 22.55 -7.60
N LYS A 232 -15.82 22.28 -7.45
CA LYS A 232 -16.86 23.32 -7.36
C LYS A 232 -17.68 23.15 -6.09
N VAL A 233 -18.08 24.26 -5.50
CA VAL A 233 -19.06 24.35 -4.42
C VAL A 233 -20.28 25.07 -4.97
N GLY A 234 -21.41 24.37 -5.05
CA GLY A 234 -22.49 24.80 -5.90
C GLY A 234 -22.05 24.82 -7.38
N ASN A 235 -22.27 25.94 -8.05
CA ASN A 235 -21.78 26.18 -9.40
C ASN A 235 -20.46 26.98 -9.45
N VAL A 236 -19.91 27.33 -8.29
CA VAL A 236 -18.75 28.22 -8.16
C VAL A 236 -17.47 27.38 -8.07
N PRO A 237 -16.50 27.59 -8.98
CA PRO A 237 -15.19 26.97 -8.86
C PRO A 237 -14.50 27.39 -7.55
N LEU A 238 -13.95 26.43 -6.82
CA LEU A 238 -13.35 26.69 -5.51
C LEU A 238 -12.18 27.70 -5.57
N TYR A 239 -11.40 27.68 -6.64
CA TYR A 239 -10.26 28.59 -6.78
C TYR A 239 -10.65 30.07 -6.80
N THR A 240 -11.86 30.41 -7.28
CA THR A 240 -12.33 31.82 -7.27
C THR A 240 -12.60 32.34 -5.88
N MET A 241 -12.76 31.45 -4.90
CA MET A 241 -12.94 31.79 -3.48
C MET A 241 -11.62 31.83 -2.70
N LEU A 242 -10.58 31.16 -3.22
CA LEU A 242 -9.26 31.09 -2.57
C LEU A 242 -8.35 32.25 -2.99
N ASP A 243 -8.37 32.61 -4.26
CA ASP A 243 -7.55 33.68 -4.82
C ASP A 243 -8.14 34.18 -6.13
N ALA A 244 -8.80 35.34 -6.09
CA ALA A 244 -9.41 35.95 -7.29
C ALA A 244 -8.38 36.44 -8.32
N THR A 245 -7.11 36.58 -7.95
CA THR A 245 -6.04 37.00 -8.85
C THR A 245 -5.45 35.85 -9.66
N LYS A 246 -5.72 34.60 -9.27
CA LYS A 246 -5.26 33.42 -9.99
C LYS A 246 -6.18 33.09 -11.15
N THR A 247 -5.60 33.01 -12.34
CA THR A 247 -6.22 32.39 -13.52
C THR A 247 -6.09 30.87 -13.47
N GLY A 248 -5.54 30.31 -12.39
CA GLY A 248 -5.30 28.91 -12.16
C GLY A 248 -6.50 28.19 -11.56
N SER A 249 -6.27 27.01 -11.05
CA SER A 249 -7.27 26.14 -10.42
C SER A 249 -6.94 25.84 -8.96
N ALA A 250 -7.92 25.39 -8.19
CA ALA A 250 -7.70 24.78 -6.88
C ALA A 250 -7.32 23.31 -7.00
N ASP A 251 -6.90 22.88 -8.18
CA ASP A 251 -6.52 21.51 -8.47
C ASP A 251 -5.31 21.12 -7.66
N ILE A 252 -5.34 19.89 -7.20
CA ILE A 252 -4.25 19.25 -6.50
C ILE A 252 -3.79 18.10 -7.38
N GLU A 253 -2.51 18.09 -7.68
CA GLU A 253 -1.87 17.01 -8.40
C GLU A 253 -0.58 16.63 -7.71
N LEU A 254 -0.45 15.33 -7.43
CA LEU A 254 0.76 14.71 -6.92
C LEU A 254 1.37 13.85 -8.02
N ASN A 255 2.66 14.02 -8.28
CA ASN A 255 3.47 13.11 -9.08
C ASN A 255 4.83 12.97 -8.42
N CYS A 256 5.06 11.82 -7.79
CA CYS A 256 6.26 11.56 -7.01
C CYS A 256 6.86 10.21 -7.37
N ASP A 257 8.09 10.23 -7.85
CA ASP A 257 8.94 9.06 -7.94
C ASP A 257 9.75 8.91 -6.67
N GLN A 258 9.91 7.67 -6.21
CA GLN A 258 10.70 7.35 -5.03
C GLN A 258 11.69 6.24 -5.37
N SER A 259 12.94 6.39 -4.97
CA SER A 259 13.97 5.38 -5.15
C SER A 259 14.84 5.23 -3.92
N GLY A 260 15.36 4.03 -3.70
CA GLY A 260 16.26 3.74 -2.59
C GLY A 260 16.91 2.38 -2.67
N VAL A 261 18.00 2.21 -1.93
CA VAL A 261 18.76 0.97 -1.85
C VAL A 261 18.87 0.52 -0.40
N GLY A 262 18.80 -0.78 -0.18
CA GLY A 262 19.01 -1.39 1.13
C GLY A 262 19.67 -2.76 1.03
N PHE A 263 20.19 -3.25 2.16
CA PHE A 263 20.84 -4.55 2.24
C PHE A 263 20.30 -5.34 3.43
N THR A 264 20.06 -6.64 3.20
CA THR A 264 19.51 -7.59 4.16
C THR A 264 20.48 -8.73 4.34
N PRO A 265 21.19 -8.89 5.46
CA PRO A 265 21.85 -10.15 5.80
C PRO A 265 20.81 -11.26 5.95
N VAL A 266 21.17 -12.48 5.55
CA VAL A 266 20.31 -13.66 5.63
C VAL A 266 21.11 -14.82 6.24
N LEU A 267 20.53 -15.48 7.24
CA LEU A 267 21.07 -16.68 7.84
C LEU A 267 20.07 -17.83 7.71
N GLY A 268 20.57 -19.05 7.61
CA GLY A 268 19.73 -20.24 7.55
C GLY A 268 20.39 -21.45 8.17
N ILE A 269 19.58 -22.36 8.67
CA ILE A 269 19.98 -23.69 9.16
C ILE A 269 18.97 -24.71 8.65
N ASP A 270 19.46 -25.87 8.24
CA ASP A 270 18.62 -27.01 7.82
C ASP A 270 19.16 -28.30 8.41
N TYR A 271 18.27 -29.08 9.04
CA TYR A 271 18.58 -30.35 9.66
C TYR A 271 17.69 -31.46 9.10
N LYS A 272 18.31 -32.36 8.35
CA LYS A 272 17.64 -33.49 7.69
C LYS A 272 17.99 -34.79 8.42
N THR A 273 17.00 -35.48 8.95
CA THR A 273 17.22 -36.78 9.64
C THR A 273 16.13 -37.79 9.29
N GLY A 274 16.54 -38.92 8.74
CA GLY A 274 15.62 -39.94 8.28
C GLY A 274 14.59 -39.41 7.26
N ARG A 275 13.31 -39.44 7.63
CA ARG A 275 12.18 -38.96 6.84
C ARG A 275 11.74 -37.53 7.20
N TRP A 276 12.45 -36.86 8.11
CA TRP A 276 12.18 -35.51 8.58
C TRP A 276 13.19 -34.51 8.03
N ASN A 277 12.70 -33.30 7.79
CA ASN A 277 13.54 -32.13 7.55
C ASN A 277 13.04 -30.97 8.39
N PHE A 278 13.93 -30.25 9.08
CA PHE A 278 13.65 -29.07 9.88
C PHE A 278 14.52 -27.93 9.40
N ALA A 279 13.91 -26.76 9.17
CA ALA A 279 14.68 -25.62 8.72
C ALA A 279 14.26 -24.33 9.44
N MET A 280 15.20 -23.41 9.51
CA MET A 280 15.00 -22.07 10.01
C MET A 280 15.79 -21.08 9.14
N LYS A 281 15.13 -19.97 8.78
CA LYS A 281 15.73 -18.84 8.08
C LYS A 281 15.44 -17.56 8.84
N TYR A 282 16.44 -16.69 8.96
CA TYR A 282 16.29 -15.35 9.51
C TYR A 282 16.84 -14.31 8.54
N GLU A 283 16.00 -13.36 8.16
CA GLU A 283 16.37 -12.21 7.38
C GLU A 283 16.37 -10.97 8.28
N PHE A 284 17.49 -10.25 8.32
CA PHE A 284 17.60 -9.06 9.15
C PHE A 284 16.80 -7.91 8.56
N LYS A 285 16.47 -6.93 9.38
CA LYS A 285 15.81 -5.71 8.94
C LYS A 285 16.63 -4.99 7.87
N THR A 286 16.01 -4.66 6.74
CA THR A 286 16.61 -3.81 5.72
C THR A 286 16.30 -2.35 6.04
N ARG A 287 17.31 -1.58 6.36
CA ARG A 287 17.17 -0.13 6.48
C ARG A 287 17.00 0.46 5.08
N MET A 288 15.87 1.12 4.85
CA MET A 288 15.53 1.73 3.57
C MET A 288 15.17 3.20 3.76
N ARG A 289 15.76 4.05 2.91
CA ARG A 289 15.41 5.46 2.81
C ARG A 289 15.13 5.78 1.35
N LEU A 290 13.88 6.08 1.05
CA LEU A 290 13.45 6.42 -0.29
C LEU A 290 13.60 7.92 -0.50
N LYS A 291 14.33 8.32 -1.53
CA LYS A 291 14.45 9.71 -1.98
C LYS A 291 13.31 10.03 -2.92
N ASN A 292 12.64 11.15 -2.67
CA ASN A 292 11.59 11.67 -3.53
C ASN A 292 12.18 12.51 -4.67
N GLU A 293 11.60 12.32 -5.85
CA GLU A 293 11.70 13.22 -6.99
C GLU A 293 10.25 13.55 -7.39
N ALA A 294 9.80 14.76 -7.02
CA ALA A 294 8.37 15.09 -7.08
C ALA A 294 8.11 16.39 -7.84
N VAL A 295 7.07 16.35 -8.66
CA VAL A 295 6.47 17.53 -9.28
C VAL A 295 5.02 17.59 -8.83
N ASN A 296 4.77 18.40 -7.79
CA ASN A 296 3.45 18.51 -7.17
C ASN A 296 2.84 19.87 -7.51
N GLN A 297 1.58 19.87 -7.94
CA GLN A 297 0.77 21.08 -8.05
C GLN A 297 -0.11 21.17 -6.82
N LEU A 298 0.09 22.22 -6.03
CA LEU A 298 -0.66 22.46 -4.81
C LEU A 298 -1.32 23.84 -4.87
N PRO A 299 -2.61 23.95 -4.50
CA PRO A 299 -3.24 25.25 -4.37
C PRO A 299 -2.67 25.98 -3.16
N SER A 300 -2.70 27.30 -3.21
CA SER A 300 -2.36 28.16 -2.08
C SER A 300 -3.49 29.14 -1.85
N ILE A 301 -3.81 29.41 -0.59
CA ILE A 301 -4.67 30.54 -0.26
C ILE A 301 -3.83 31.81 -0.38
N GLY A 302 -4.23 32.70 -1.31
CA GLY A 302 -3.63 34.01 -1.47
C GLY A 302 -4.03 34.97 -0.34
N ASN A 303 -4.03 36.26 -0.63
CA ASN A 303 -4.52 37.28 0.32
C ASN A 303 -6.07 37.24 0.35
N LEU A 304 -6.62 36.35 1.18
CA LEU A 304 -8.05 36.13 1.29
C LEU A 304 -8.86 37.42 1.58
N PRO A 305 -8.41 38.33 2.50
CA PRO A 305 -9.07 39.63 2.67
C PRO A 305 -9.13 40.46 1.39
N GLN A 306 -8.04 40.53 0.63
CA GLN A 306 -8.00 41.28 -0.63
C GLN A 306 -8.92 40.63 -1.69
N THR A 307 -8.90 39.30 -1.81
CA THR A 307 -9.77 38.54 -2.72
C THR A 307 -11.24 38.81 -2.43
N LEU A 308 -11.63 38.69 -1.16
CA LEU A 308 -13.00 38.96 -0.73
C LEU A 308 -13.38 40.43 -0.91
N GLY A 309 -12.46 41.37 -0.62
CA GLY A 309 -12.68 42.79 -0.81
C GLY A 309 -12.98 43.15 -2.27
N VAL A 310 -12.21 42.62 -3.20
CA VAL A 310 -12.47 42.77 -4.66
C VAL A 310 -13.84 42.20 -5.02
N MET A 311 -14.17 41.02 -4.55
CA MET A 311 -15.46 40.36 -4.81
C MET A 311 -16.64 41.19 -4.26
N PHE A 312 -16.52 41.78 -3.06
CA PHE A 312 -17.55 42.63 -2.43
C PHE A 312 -17.82 43.88 -3.23
N VAL A 313 -16.76 44.54 -3.70
CA VAL A 313 -16.89 45.72 -4.56
C VAL A 313 -17.53 45.36 -5.91
N GLN A 314 -17.16 44.22 -6.49
CA GLN A 314 -17.82 43.75 -7.73
C GLN A 314 -19.28 43.39 -7.51
N LYS A 315 -19.71 43.08 -6.29
CA LYS A 315 -21.09 42.84 -5.89
C LYS A 315 -21.84 44.15 -5.52
N GLY A 316 -21.23 45.32 -5.75
CA GLY A 316 -21.85 46.65 -5.57
C GLY A 316 -21.69 47.22 -4.17
N MET A 317 -20.85 46.66 -3.29
CA MET A 317 -20.53 47.30 -2.02
C MET A 317 -19.55 48.46 -2.23
N THR A 318 -19.70 49.54 -1.43
CA THR A 318 -18.69 50.59 -1.40
C THR A 318 -17.40 50.03 -0.69
N PRO A 319 -16.22 50.57 -0.99
CA PRO A 319 -14.99 50.18 -0.30
C PRO A 319 -15.10 50.23 1.23
N ALA A 320 -15.78 51.20 1.77
CA ALA A 320 -16.01 51.35 3.22
C ALA A 320 -16.89 50.22 3.79
N GLN A 321 -17.95 49.84 3.08
CA GLN A 321 -18.80 48.72 3.48
C GLN A 321 -18.03 47.40 3.40
N ALA A 322 -17.26 47.17 2.33
CA ALA A 322 -16.42 45.99 2.18
C ALA A 322 -15.41 45.86 3.32
N GLN A 323 -14.76 46.98 3.67
CA GLN A 323 -13.81 47.05 4.79
C GLN A 323 -14.50 46.73 6.12
N ALA A 324 -15.69 47.26 6.38
CA ALA A 324 -16.44 47.00 7.62
C ALA A 324 -16.76 45.50 7.79
N VAL A 325 -17.15 44.80 6.70
CA VAL A 325 -17.36 43.33 6.71
C VAL A 325 -16.06 42.59 6.96
N LEU A 326 -14.98 42.97 6.30
CA LEU A 326 -13.67 42.28 6.40
C LEU A 326 -13.02 42.48 7.77
N THR A 327 -13.27 43.60 8.44
CA THR A 327 -12.77 43.88 9.81
C THR A 327 -13.68 43.35 10.91
N ASN A 328 -14.84 42.77 10.56
CA ASN A 328 -15.69 42.11 11.54
C ASN A 328 -14.91 41.00 12.25
N PRO A 329 -14.86 40.95 13.60
CA PRO A 329 -14.07 39.96 14.33
C PRO A 329 -14.39 38.52 14.02
N THR A 330 -15.65 38.22 13.71
CA THR A 330 -16.09 36.87 13.31
C THR A 330 -15.50 36.49 11.95
N VAL A 331 -15.55 37.39 10.97
CA VAL A 331 -15.01 37.23 9.63
C VAL A 331 -13.48 37.12 9.66
N LEU A 332 -12.79 37.98 10.42
CA LEU A 332 -11.34 37.92 10.60
C LEU A 332 -10.90 36.59 11.23
N GLY A 333 -11.59 36.12 12.26
CA GLY A 333 -11.31 34.85 12.92
C GLY A 333 -11.52 33.68 11.97
N ALA A 334 -12.57 33.71 11.15
CA ALA A 334 -12.83 32.68 10.14
C ALA A 334 -11.74 32.66 9.05
N MET A 335 -11.37 33.80 8.49
CA MET A 335 -10.33 33.90 7.45
C MET A 335 -8.96 33.42 7.95
N LYS A 336 -8.55 33.82 9.17
CA LYS A 336 -7.30 33.37 9.78
C LYS A 336 -7.30 31.85 10.00
N GLY A 337 -8.37 31.31 10.55
CA GLY A 337 -8.52 29.87 10.78
C GLY A 337 -8.47 29.05 9.48
N ILE A 338 -9.07 29.58 8.41
CA ILE A 338 -9.02 28.95 7.08
C ILE A 338 -7.58 28.82 6.60
N LYS A 339 -6.82 29.91 6.63
CA LYS A 339 -5.46 29.92 6.09
C LYS A 339 -4.53 28.99 6.88
N GLU A 340 -4.53 29.10 8.22
CA GLU A 340 -3.66 28.27 9.07
C GLU A 340 -3.97 26.77 8.92
N GLN A 341 -5.24 26.41 8.90
CA GLN A 341 -5.64 25.01 8.73
C GLN A 341 -5.39 24.49 7.32
N PHE A 342 -5.54 25.34 6.30
CA PHE A 342 -5.23 24.96 4.93
C PHE A 342 -3.74 24.65 4.76
N ASP A 343 -2.87 25.58 5.17
CA ASP A 343 -1.42 25.43 5.03
C ASP A 343 -0.94 24.18 5.80
N GLN A 344 -1.40 24.00 7.05
CA GLN A 344 -1.06 22.83 7.86
C GLN A 344 -1.49 21.51 7.18
N LYS A 345 -2.71 21.47 6.65
CA LYS A 345 -3.22 20.21 6.04
C LYS A 345 -2.59 19.90 4.69
N ILE A 346 -2.21 20.91 3.92
CA ILE A 346 -1.39 20.72 2.72
C ILE A 346 -0.05 20.10 3.10
N ASP A 347 0.63 20.62 4.12
CA ASP A 347 1.90 20.07 4.60
C ASP A 347 1.76 18.65 5.14
N GLU A 348 0.74 18.37 5.93
CA GLU A 348 0.44 17.02 6.44
C GLU A 348 0.15 16.05 5.30
N ALA A 349 -0.55 16.51 4.26
CA ALA A 349 -0.97 15.69 3.14
C ALA A 349 0.15 15.37 2.14
N THR A 350 1.01 16.32 1.89
CA THR A 350 2.02 16.25 0.82
C THR A 350 3.44 16.11 1.35
N GLY A 351 3.64 16.29 2.63
CA GLY A 351 4.96 16.31 3.25
C GLY A 351 5.75 15.01 3.09
N GLU A 352 5.08 13.84 2.94
CA GLU A 352 5.72 12.58 2.58
C GLU A 352 6.32 12.60 1.16
N PHE A 353 5.67 13.34 0.25
CA PHE A 353 6.02 13.44 -1.18
C PHE A 353 6.67 14.76 -1.55
N ALA A 354 7.15 15.53 -0.57
CA ALA A 354 7.91 16.74 -0.84
C ALA A 354 9.18 16.39 -1.64
N ASP A 355 9.48 17.19 -2.66
CA ASP A 355 10.65 16.99 -3.51
C ASP A 355 11.94 16.99 -2.71
N GLY A 356 12.88 16.10 -3.08
CA GLY A 356 14.18 15.93 -2.42
C GLY A 356 14.13 15.28 -1.03
N LYS A 357 12.95 15.09 -0.42
CA LYS A 357 12.83 14.47 0.90
C LYS A 357 13.22 12.99 0.88
N LYS A 358 13.83 12.54 1.98
CA LYS A 358 14.08 11.11 2.22
C LYS A 358 13.08 10.58 3.24
N VAL A 359 12.32 9.56 2.86
CA VAL A 359 11.31 8.94 3.71
C VAL A 359 11.74 7.55 4.17
N ALA A 360 11.41 7.21 5.41
CA ALA A 360 11.68 5.89 5.97
C ALA A 360 10.70 4.87 5.40
N ALA A 361 11.23 3.74 4.91
CA ALA A 361 10.47 2.62 4.35
C ALA A 361 11.20 1.29 4.62
N ASP A 362 11.58 1.04 5.88
CA ASP A 362 12.32 -0.16 6.27
C ASP A 362 11.54 -1.42 5.93
N ILE A 363 12.25 -2.46 5.46
CA ILE A 363 11.68 -3.80 5.29
C ILE A 363 11.88 -4.54 6.62
N PRO A 364 10.82 -5.13 7.22
CA PRO A 364 10.91 -5.80 8.51
C PRO A 364 11.88 -6.99 8.48
N ALA A 365 12.47 -7.28 9.62
CA ALA A 365 13.12 -8.57 9.81
C ALA A 365 12.09 -9.69 9.72
N TYR A 366 12.52 -10.88 9.34
CA TYR A 366 11.66 -12.00 9.01
C TYR A 366 12.27 -13.31 9.52
N LEU A 367 11.50 -14.06 10.32
CA LEU A 367 11.82 -15.40 10.79
C LEU A 367 10.89 -16.41 10.11
N ALA A 368 11.46 -17.43 9.49
CA ALA A 368 10.75 -18.58 8.97
C ALA A 368 11.25 -19.86 9.64
N ILE A 369 10.32 -20.72 10.04
CA ILE A 369 10.60 -22.04 10.62
C ILE A 369 9.71 -23.05 9.91
N GLY A 370 10.24 -24.20 9.56
CA GLY A 370 9.48 -25.25 8.89
C GLY A 370 9.88 -26.65 9.31
N ALA A 371 8.92 -27.56 9.16
CA ALA A 371 9.11 -29.00 9.31
C ALA A 371 8.51 -29.73 8.11
N GLY A 372 9.26 -30.65 7.55
CA GLY A 372 8.87 -31.53 6.46
C GLY A 372 8.91 -32.98 6.90
N TYR A 373 7.96 -33.79 6.48
CA TYR A 373 7.90 -35.21 6.73
C TYR A 373 7.50 -36.00 5.49
N SER A 374 8.26 -37.05 5.16
CA SER A 374 7.98 -37.94 4.05
C SER A 374 7.60 -39.32 4.55
N PRO A 375 6.32 -39.61 4.87
CA PRO A 375 5.90 -40.91 5.38
C PRO A 375 6.23 -42.05 4.44
N VAL A 376 6.12 -41.81 3.15
CA VAL A 376 6.57 -42.65 2.05
C VAL A 376 7.30 -41.78 1.03
N ASP A 377 8.07 -42.42 0.13
CA ASP A 377 8.89 -41.67 -0.84
C ASP A 377 8.05 -40.80 -1.79
N ALA A 378 6.84 -41.25 -2.10
CA ALA A 378 5.92 -40.55 -2.99
C ALA A 378 5.13 -39.40 -2.31
N LEU A 379 5.17 -39.28 -0.99
CA LEU A 379 4.37 -38.28 -0.26
C LEU A 379 5.25 -37.42 0.65
N ARG A 380 5.14 -36.09 0.47
CA ARG A 380 5.83 -35.07 1.27
C ARG A 380 4.79 -34.15 1.88
N ILE A 381 4.86 -33.96 3.20
CA ILE A 381 3.99 -33.08 3.98
C ILE A 381 4.88 -32.03 4.62
N ASN A 382 4.52 -30.77 4.51
CA ASN A 382 5.25 -29.66 5.07
C ASN A 382 4.31 -28.76 5.89
N ALA A 383 4.86 -28.18 6.96
CA ALA A 383 4.23 -27.15 7.76
C ALA A 383 5.27 -26.09 8.13
N GLY A 384 4.85 -24.84 8.18
CA GLY A 384 5.74 -23.73 8.47
C GLY A 384 5.05 -22.61 9.21
N PHE A 385 5.88 -21.76 9.76
CA PHE A 385 5.49 -20.55 10.48
C PHE A 385 6.44 -19.42 10.12
N HIS A 386 5.85 -18.22 9.88
CA HIS A 386 6.58 -16.99 9.64
C HIS A 386 6.20 -15.94 10.67
N TYR A 387 7.19 -15.15 11.09
CA TYR A 387 7.00 -13.97 11.89
C TYR A 387 7.73 -12.78 11.29
N PHE A 388 6.99 -11.72 10.98
CA PHE A 388 7.53 -10.45 10.49
C PHE A 388 7.57 -9.45 11.63
N PHE A 389 8.72 -8.84 11.86
CA PHE A 389 8.96 -7.87 12.93
C PHE A 389 8.54 -6.46 12.52
N ASP A 390 7.30 -6.30 12.02
CA ASP A 390 6.79 -5.06 11.43
C ASP A 390 6.93 -3.85 12.36
N LYS A 391 6.68 -4.02 13.66
CA LYS A 391 6.81 -2.94 14.64
C LYS A 391 8.23 -2.41 14.83
N GLN A 392 9.22 -3.11 14.30
CA GLN A 392 10.63 -2.70 14.35
C GLN A 392 11.11 -2.10 13.03
N ALA A 393 10.29 -2.11 11.99
CA ALA A 393 10.59 -1.58 10.68
C ALA A 393 10.06 -0.15 10.55
N THR A 394 10.97 0.82 10.65
CA THR A 394 10.59 2.24 10.65
C THR A 394 9.92 2.62 9.34
N ALA A 395 8.70 3.10 9.44
CA ALA A 395 7.90 3.66 8.36
C ALA A 395 7.76 5.19 8.51
N TYR A 396 7.23 5.84 7.49
CA TYR A 396 6.98 7.28 7.56
C TYR A 396 6.06 7.64 8.74
N GLN A 397 6.40 8.69 9.50
CA GLN A 397 5.68 9.14 10.70
C GLN A 397 5.44 8.03 11.74
N HIS A 398 6.34 7.04 11.81
CA HIS A 398 6.23 5.93 12.77
C HIS A 398 4.89 5.20 12.73
N ARG A 399 4.37 4.97 11.50
CA ARG A 399 3.11 4.25 11.31
C ARG A 399 3.13 2.84 11.91
N GLU A 400 4.30 2.20 11.97
CA GLU A 400 4.51 0.90 12.59
C GLU A 400 4.07 0.85 14.05
N ASP A 401 4.12 1.97 14.78
CA ASP A 401 3.71 2.05 16.19
C ASP A 401 2.21 1.83 16.37
N LYS A 402 1.43 2.09 15.32
CA LYS A 402 -0.03 1.88 15.31
C LYS A 402 -0.43 0.40 15.18
N LEU A 403 0.50 -0.50 14.89
CA LEU A 403 0.24 -1.95 14.87
C LEU A 403 0.18 -2.52 16.30
N LYS A 404 -0.69 -3.49 16.53
CA LYS A 404 -0.72 -4.25 17.81
C LYS A 404 0.50 -5.15 17.96
N ARG A 405 0.91 -5.83 16.88
CA ARG A 405 2.02 -6.79 16.82
C ARG A 405 2.54 -6.91 15.40
N GLY A 406 3.62 -7.63 15.20
CA GLY A 406 4.09 -8.06 13.89
C GLY A 406 3.13 -9.06 13.21
N THR A 407 3.34 -9.28 11.93
CA THR A 407 2.56 -10.21 11.12
C THR A 407 2.98 -11.65 11.38
N MET A 408 2.02 -12.55 11.39
CA MET A 408 2.21 -14.00 11.50
C MET A 408 1.63 -14.69 10.28
N GLU A 409 2.34 -15.69 9.77
CA GLU A 409 1.84 -16.62 8.76
C GLU A 409 2.00 -18.05 9.25
N TRP A 410 0.96 -18.84 9.07
CA TRP A 410 0.94 -20.28 9.28
C TRP A 410 0.69 -20.95 7.94
N ASN A 411 1.46 -21.93 7.58
CA ASN A 411 1.29 -22.62 6.32
C ASN A 411 1.41 -24.13 6.46
N ALA A 412 0.77 -24.84 5.55
CA ALA A 412 0.86 -26.26 5.39
C ALA A 412 0.73 -26.65 3.92
N GLY A 413 1.34 -27.74 3.54
CA GLY A 413 1.27 -28.20 2.16
C GLY A 413 1.62 -29.66 2.01
N VAL A 414 1.20 -30.21 0.87
CA VAL A 414 1.41 -31.60 0.48
C VAL A 414 1.85 -31.70 -0.96
N GLU A 415 2.80 -32.56 -1.24
CA GLU A 415 3.20 -32.99 -2.57
C GLU A 415 3.07 -34.52 -2.67
N PHE A 416 2.49 -34.98 -3.78
CA PHE A 416 2.30 -36.41 -4.04
C PHE A 416 2.74 -36.74 -5.47
N ASP A 417 3.65 -37.70 -5.59
CA ASP A 417 4.10 -38.25 -6.87
C ASP A 417 3.01 -39.17 -7.43
N ALA A 418 2.07 -38.58 -8.17
CA ALA A 418 0.94 -39.30 -8.76
C ALA A 418 1.40 -40.32 -9.82
N THR A 419 2.49 -39.99 -10.52
CA THR A 419 3.18 -40.86 -11.46
C THR A 419 4.69 -40.61 -11.36
N LYS A 420 5.49 -41.38 -12.12
CA LYS A 420 6.94 -41.13 -12.23
C LYS A 420 7.29 -39.81 -12.93
N THR A 421 6.32 -39.21 -13.61
CA THR A 421 6.49 -37.98 -14.40
C THR A 421 5.68 -36.80 -13.89
N ILE A 422 4.79 -36.98 -12.92
CA ILE A 422 3.90 -35.92 -12.42
C ILE A 422 3.83 -35.98 -10.89
N THR A 423 4.25 -34.89 -10.27
CA THR A 423 3.98 -34.58 -8.85
C THR A 423 2.86 -33.55 -8.79
N VAL A 424 1.78 -33.86 -8.10
CA VAL A 424 0.69 -32.90 -7.77
C VAL A 424 0.89 -32.32 -6.40
N SER A 425 0.42 -31.12 -6.19
CA SER A 425 0.58 -30.46 -4.89
C SER A 425 -0.56 -29.50 -4.57
N ALA A 426 -0.77 -29.33 -3.27
CA ALA A 426 -1.67 -28.34 -2.71
C ALA A 426 -1.07 -27.75 -1.44
N GLY A 427 -1.43 -26.50 -1.15
CA GLY A 427 -1.00 -25.82 0.07
C GLY A 427 -2.00 -24.78 0.54
N TRP A 428 -1.89 -24.45 1.81
CA TRP A 428 -2.67 -23.42 2.48
C TRP A 428 -1.77 -22.54 3.33
N GLN A 429 -2.11 -21.24 3.39
CA GLN A 429 -1.44 -20.28 4.24
C GLN A 429 -2.45 -19.29 4.83
N ASN A 430 -2.37 -19.08 6.13
CA ASN A 430 -3.07 -18.00 6.83
C ASN A 430 -2.10 -16.87 7.12
N THR A 431 -2.48 -15.64 6.76
CA THR A 431 -1.72 -14.42 7.09
C THR A 431 -2.55 -13.56 8.04
N SER A 432 -1.99 -13.25 9.21
CA SER A 432 -2.64 -12.48 10.27
C SER A 432 -1.79 -11.28 10.67
N TYR A 433 -2.27 -10.08 10.35
CA TYR A 433 -1.63 -8.81 10.68
C TYR A 433 -2.07 -8.30 12.06
N GLY A 434 -1.23 -7.51 12.69
CA GLY A 434 -1.56 -6.81 13.93
C GLY A 434 -2.32 -5.49 13.71
N LEU A 435 -3.38 -5.50 12.92
CA LEU A 435 -4.08 -4.28 12.47
C LEU A 435 -4.84 -3.56 13.57
N THR A 436 -4.87 -2.23 13.47
CA THR A 436 -5.75 -1.33 14.24
C THR A 436 -6.50 -0.40 13.27
N LYS A 437 -7.53 0.28 13.75
CA LYS A 437 -8.26 1.28 12.96
C LYS A 437 -7.39 2.49 12.63
N GLU A 438 -6.46 2.84 13.51
CA GLU A 438 -5.51 3.95 13.34
C GLU A 438 -4.43 3.63 12.29
N TYR A 439 -4.09 2.34 12.14
CA TYR A 439 -3.14 1.89 11.11
C TYR A 439 -3.77 1.88 9.72
N MET A 440 -5.07 1.58 9.62
CA MET A 440 -5.74 1.41 8.34
C MET A 440 -6.02 2.73 7.64
N ASP A 441 -5.68 2.78 6.34
CA ASP A 441 -5.83 3.93 5.46
C ASP A 441 -6.20 3.44 4.05
N ASP A 442 -7.07 4.17 3.35
CA ASP A 442 -7.53 3.79 2.00
C ASP A 442 -6.43 3.86 0.93
N LYS A 443 -5.40 4.64 1.15
CA LYS A 443 -4.24 4.77 0.24
C LYS A 443 -3.31 3.57 0.31
N SER A 444 -3.23 2.91 1.47
CA SER A 444 -2.40 1.74 1.68
C SER A 444 -2.95 0.88 2.81
N PHE A 445 -3.57 -0.23 2.47
CA PHE A 445 -4.09 -1.18 3.43
C PHE A 445 -3.71 -2.63 3.12
N VAL A 446 -3.70 -3.42 4.18
CA VAL A 446 -3.58 -4.87 4.16
C VAL A 446 -4.79 -5.47 4.87
N ALA A 447 -5.06 -6.74 4.66
CA ALA A 447 -6.14 -7.46 5.33
C ALA A 447 -5.71 -8.89 5.63
N ASN A 448 -6.18 -9.44 6.73
CA ASN A 448 -5.96 -10.85 7.06
C ASN A 448 -6.48 -11.73 5.92
N SER A 449 -5.81 -12.85 5.71
CA SER A 449 -6.15 -13.68 4.55
C SER A 449 -5.90 -15.16 4.78
N ASN A 450 -6.60 -15.96 3.98
CA ASN A 450 -6.31 -17.36 3.75
C ASN A 450 -5.99 -17.55 2.27
N SER A 451 -4.83 -18.13 1.98
CA SER A 451 -4.40 -18.41 0.63
C SER A 451 -4.40 -19.91 0.38
N VAL A 452 -4.75 -20.30 -0.83
CA VAL A 452 -4.65 -21.68 -1.29
C VAL A 452 -3.87 -21.71 -2.60
N GLY A 453 -3.04 -22.72 -2.74
CA GLY A 453 -2.27 -22.97 -3.95
C GLY A 453 -2.42 -24.41 -4.37
N VAL A 454 -2.51 -24.63 -5.67
CA VAL A 454 -2.56 -25.96 -6.28
C VAL A 454 -1.72 -25.97 -7.56
N GLY A 455 -1.19 -27.12 -7.92
CA GLY A 455 -0.44 -27.22 -9.15
C GLY A 455 0.25 -28.55 -9.32
N ALA A 456 1.11 -28.59 -10.33
CA ALA A 456 1.88 -29.78 -10.66
C ALA A 456 3.33 -29.44 -11.04
N CYS A 457 4.21 -30.39 -10.77
CA CYS A 457 5.55 -30.45 -11.32
C CYS A 457 5.58 -31.62 -12.33
N ILE A 458 5.95 -31.33 -13.57
CA ILE A 458 6.04 -32.30 -14.67
C ILE A 458 7.52 -32.56 -14.92
N HIS A 459 7.97 -33.79 -14.63
CA HIS A 459 9.35 -34.23 -14.83
C HIS A 459 9.55 -34.58 -16.30
N LEU A 460 9.97 -33.59 -17.11
CA LEU A 460 10.17 -33.74 -18.55
C LEU A 460 11.38 -34.64 -18.86
N SER A 461 12.37 -34.61 -17.97
CA SER A 461 13.55 -35.48 -18.03
C SER A 461 14.17 -35.59 -16.63
N LYS A 462 15.26 -36.37 -16.51
CA LYS A 462 16.04 -36.42 -15.25
C LYS A 462 16.70 -35.07 -14.86
N LYS A 463 16.67 -34.09 -15.74
CA LYS A 463 17.34 -32.79 -15.60
C LYS A 463 16.41 -31.58 -15.70
N ILE A 464 15.17 -31.78 -16.18
CA ILE A 464 14.26 -30.67 -16.47
C ILE A 464 12.90 -30.96 -15.88
N ASP A 465 12.46 -30.04 -15.00
CA ASP A 465 11.16 -30.03 -14.37
C ASP A 465 10.38 -28.78 -14.81
N LEU A 466 9.10 -28.94 -15.18
CA LEU A 466 8.17 -27.87 -15.48
C LEU A 466 7.17 -27.73 -14.34
N ASN A 467 7.16 -26.59 -13.67
CA ASN A 467 6.20 -26.26 -12.62
C ASN A 467 5.06 -25.40 -13.20
N VAL A 468 3.82 -25.75 -12.89
CA VAL A 468 2.62 -24.98 -13.19
C VAL A 468 1.76 -24.84 -11.94
N ALA A 469 1.22 -23.65 -11.69
CA ALA A 469 0.50 -23.40 -10.46
C ALA A 469 -0.62 -22.35 -10.63
N TYR A 470 -1.64 -22.50 -9.82
CA TYR A 470 -2.63 -21.50 -9.53
C TYR A 470 -2.65 -21.23 -8.02
N PHE A 471 -2.68 -19.96 -7.66
CA PHE A 471 -2.70 -19.48 -6.28
C PHE A 471 -3.80 -18.45 -6.14
N HIS A 472 -4.61 -18.58 -5.10
CA HIS A 472 -5.68 -17.66 -4.77
C HIS A 472 -5.63 -17.23 -3.33
N THR A 473 -5.90 -15.93 -3.06
CA THR A 473 -5.98 -15.39 -1.70
C THR A 473 -7.38 -14.83 -1.42
N PHE A 474 -8.01 -15.39 -0.41
CA PHE A 474 -9.26 -14.92 0.18
C PHE A 474 -8.92 -13.94 1.31
N TYR A 475 -9.28 -12.66 1.15
CA TYR A 475 -9.05 -11.65 2.17
C TYR A 475 -10.28 -11.46 3.04
N SER A 476 -10.07 -11.35 4.34
CA SER A 476 -11.11 -10.94 5.28
C SER A 476 -11.45 -9.46 5.09
N HIS A 477 -12.68 -9.10 5.45
CA HIS A 477 -13.07 -7.71 5.60
C HIS A 477 -12.45 -7.11 6.87
N PHE A 478 -12.00 -5.86 6.78
CA PHE A 478 -11.53 -5.10 7.93
C PHE A 478 -12.37 -3.85 8.10
N ASN A 479 -13.07 -3.76 9.24
CA ASN A 479 -13.85 -2.58 9.62
C ASN A 479 -12.93 -1.52 10.23
N GLY A 480 -12.71 -0.43 9.50
CA GLY A 480 -11.90 0.73 9.86
C GLY A 480 -12.71 1.95 10.30
N ASP A 481 -13.93 1.76 10.82
CA ASP A 481 -14.82 2.85 11.22
C ASP A 481 -14.17 3.82 12.20
N LYS A 482 -14.31 5.10 11.91
CA LYS A 482 -13.78 6.23 12.68
C LYS A 482 -14.87 7.28 12.87
N THR A 483 -14.57 8.28 13.65
CA THR A 483 -15.40 9.50 13.78
C THR A 483 -14.57 10.70 13.33
N GLU A 484 -15.21 11.61 12.62
CA GLU A 484 -14.64 12.87 12.19
C GLU A 484 -15.29 14.01 12.99
N ASN A 485 -14.48 14.90 13.53
CA ASN A 485 -14.99 16.07 14.25
C ASN A 485 -14.93 17.29 13.33
N LEU A 486 -16.08 17.71 12.86
CA LEU A 486 -16.24 18.86 12.01
C LEU A 486 -16.85 20.01 12.81
N ASN A 487 -16.02 20.95 13.27
CA ASN A 487 -16.47 22.14 14.02
C ASN A 487 -17.32 21.80 15.26
N GLY A 488 -16.99 20.71 15.96
CA GLY A 488 -17.75 20.25 17.10
C GLY A 488 -18.89 19.30 16.76
N THR A 489 -19.19 19.09 15.49
CA THR A 489 -20.13 18.05 15.03
C THR A 489 -19.36 16.76 14.76
N ILE A 490 -19.69 15.72 15.48
CA ILE A 490 -19.10 14.38 15.27
C ILE A 490 -19.87 13.67 14.18
N LEU A 491 -19.19 13.34 13.09
CA LEU A 491 -19.73 12.60 11.97
C LEU A 491 -19.12 11.18 11.92
N PRO A 492 -19.93 10.13 11.72
CA PRO A 492 -19.39 8.80 11.51
C PRO A 492 -18.75 8.70 10.13
N TYR A 493 -17.57 8.10 10.05
CA TYR A 493 -16.89 7.69 8.83
C TYR A 493 -16.69 6.18 8.88
N LYS A 494 -17.49 5.43 8.12
CA LYS A 494 -17.37 3.98 8.05
C LYS A 494 -16.51 3.60 6.86
N ALA A 495 -15.63 2.64 7.06
CA ALA A 495 -14.74 2.12 6.03
C ALA A 495 -14.58 0.61 6.19
N ASP A 496 -14.92 -0.13 5.14
CA ASP A 496 -14.70 -1.57 5.04
C ASP A 496 -13.69 -1.86 3.93
N PHE A 497 -12.63 -2.57 4.28
CA PHE A 497 -11.50 -2.85 3.41
C PHE A 497 -11.42 -4.34 3.12
N THR A 498 -11.34 -4.69 1.82
CA THR A 498 -11.07 -6.06 1.39
C THR A 498 -10.26 -6.10 0.09
N ARG A 499 -9.77 -7.28 -0.27
CA ARG A 499 -8.94 -7.51 -1.46
C ARG A 499 -9.28 -8.84 -2.09
N ASN A 500 -8.85 -9.03 -3.33
CA ASN A 500 -8.87 -10.30 -4.02
C ASN A 500 -7.55 -10.45 -4.80
N ASN A 501 -7.00 -11.66 -4.86
CA ASN A 501 -5.75 -11.90 -5.55
C ASN A 501 -5.75 -13.27 -6.22
N ASN A 502 -5.39 -13.29 -7.51
CA ASN A 502 -5.21 -14.51 -8.29
C ASN A 502 -3.82 -14.48 -8.94
N VAL A 503 -3.10 -15.57 -8.84
CA VAL A 503 -1.77 -15.73 -9.44
C VAL A 503 -1.72 -17.02 -10.24
N PHE A 504 -1.25 -16.91 -11.47
CA PHE A 504 -0.89 -18.04 -12.32
C PHE A 504 0.62 -18.07 -12.46
N GLY A 505 1.21 -19.24 -12.35
CA GLY A 505 2.66 -19.39 -12.41
C GLY A 505 3.07 -20.51 -13.38
N ALA A 506 4.18 -20.27 -14.09
CA ALA A 506 4.91 -21.27 -14.83
C ALA A 506 6.41 -21.12 -14.55
N GLY A 507 7.12 -22.22 -14.33
CA GLY A 507 8.54 -22.21 -14.04
C GLY A 507 9.24 -23.46 -14.55
N VAL A 508 10.52 -23.32 -14.85
CA VAL A 508 11.37 -24.42 -15.32
C VAL A 508 12.58 -24.53 -14.40
N ASP A 509 12.79 -25.72 -13.85
CA ASP A 509 13.95 -26.07 -13.06
C ASP A 509 14.87 -26.99 -13.89
N ILE A 510 16.16 -26.68 -13.90
CA ILE A 510 17.18 -27.39 -14.69
C ILE A 510 18.32 -27.81 -13.77
N SER A 511 18.72 -29.07 -13.83
CA SER A 511 19.87 -29.63 -13.11
C SER A 511 20.89 -30.20 -14.10
N PHE A 512 22.14 -29.80 -13.96
CA PHE A 512 23.24 -30.20 -14.86
C PHE A 512 24.15 -31.25 -14.25
#